data_0e45d9240b71feb09c41087ccbeb65ec
#
_entry.id   0e45d9240b71feb09c41087ccbeb65ec
#
_cell.length_a   1.000
_cell.length_b   1.000
_cell.length_c   1.000
_cell.angle_alpha   90.00
_cell.angle_beta   90.00
_cell.angle_gamma   90.00
#
_symmetry.space_group_name_H-M   'P 1'
#
loop_
_entity.id
_entity.type
_entity.pdbx_description
1 polymer ?
#
loop_
_entity_poly.entity_id
_entity_poly.type
_entity_poly.pdbx_seq_one_letter_code
_entity_poly.pdbx_strand_id
1 'polypeptide(L)'
;MVRHIIHRQQIILNLSKREYAGALQASVSSLVQHELEAGIDAVFNNVFPEDRIIRIDRLQLDLGTVNQQNFENEFKAQLLSELTKGLLEQKDNLDYADGAGVLSKEQSLIGALIYFLEKGYLPWYQSVTTMDAWETEILNSFTTRQYQQFFEKVLLKQPVNEAVIERLIQQFSDKFLGELLSGAMPEFGVSWELIYNDITVVVRSFTQQTNTLRRTIWQYVFQALPERKGTKLSYHVLEQLASHFNIKADAISKKKEEQILANLQTNIVEADFKELIICLKQSFKTNKYKKRDKNTDLIDADGAFVNPNPTLKDGTAKAESAIENDGQSSVKKEKPKQAQRKKDTQVIAGDVIFVNNSGTVILHPFLKAYFESLELLAEKKFVSDEARQRAVLLLHYLATGETKVAEFNLTLQKVMCGHPLDDTLPDELQLTEKEITESENLLIAVTNYWVPLNNTSIQGLRNSFLQREGKLELKENGWLLTIEQKTLDILLGKLPWGISTIRLPWMEQLLNVDWY
;
A
#
# COMPACT_ATOMS: atom_id res chain seq x y z
N MET A 1 12.52 -9.70 -23.21
CA MET A 1 11.34 -9.69 -24.11
C MET A 1 10.78 -8.29 -24.06
N VAL A 2 10.73 -7.60 -25.19
CA VAL A 2 10.09 -6.27 -25.28
C VAL A 2 8.60 -6.45 -25.02
N ARG A 3 8.01 -5.59 -24.19
CA ARG A 3 6.59 -5.67 -23.84
C ARG A 3 5.90 -4.38 -24.29
N HIS A 4 4.90 -4.52 -25.15
CA HIS A 4 4.04 -3.41 -25.55
C HIS A 4 2.73 -3.48 -24.77
N ILE A 5 2.26 -2.37 -24.24
CA ILE A 5 1.03 -2.31 -23.45
C ILE A 5 0.14 -1.22 -24.03
N ILE A 6 -1.04 -1.59 -24.50
CA ILE A 6 -2.08 -0.65 -24.92
C ILE A 6 -3.12 -0.58 -23.80
N HIS A 7 -3.15 0.53 -23.06
CA HIS A 7 -4.06 0.74 -21.96
C HIS A 7 -5.52 0.75 -22.38
N ARG A 8 -5.83 1.39 -23.52
CA ARG A 8 -7.19 1.50 -24.06
C ARG A 8 -7.16 1.61 -25.57
N GLN A 9 -7.97 0.81 -26.24
CA GLN A 9 -8.23 0.91 -27.66
C GLN A 9 -9.69 1.27 -27.89
N GLN A 10 -9.94 2.26 -28.73
CA GLN A 10 -11.29 2.66 -29.14
C GLN A 10 -11.36 2.72 -30.66
N ILE A 11 -12.29 1.97 -31.24
CA ILE A 11 -12.51 1.92 -32.68
C ILE A 11 -13.88 2.52 -32.95
N ILE A 12 -13.91 3.55 -33.79
CA ILE A 12 -15.14 4.23 -34.20
C ILE A 12 -15.42 3.87 -35.66
N LEU A 13 -16.56 3.24 -35.91
CA LEU A 13 -17.01 2.84 -37.26
C LEU A 13 -18.18 3.72 -37.69
N ASN A 14 -18.01 4.42 -38.81
CA ASN A 14 -19.08 5.18 -39.46
C ASN A 14 -19.69 4.36 -40.56
N LEU A 15 -20.95 3.98 -40.44
CA LEU A 15 -21.63 3.08 -41.37
C LEU A 15 -22.71 3.80 -42.15
N SER A 16 -22.83 3.49 -43.46
CA SER A 16 -23.90 3.99 -44.28
C SER A 16 -25.25 3.31 -44.01
N LYS A 17 -25.23 2.07 -43.47
CA LYS A 17 -26.45 1.29 -43.18
C LYS A 17 -26.33 0.60 -41.82
N ARG A 18 -27.35 0.74 -40.98
CA ARG A 18 -27.41 0.18 -39.62
C ARG A 18 -27.43 -1.36 -39.59
N GLU A 19 -27.95 -1.99 -40.63
CA GLU A 19 -28.08 -3.45 -40.73
C GLU A 19 -26.75 -4.21 -40.66
N TYR A 20 -25.64 -3.57 -41.04
CA TYR A 20 -24.30 -4.17 -40.99
C TYR A 20 -23.57 -3.98 -39.68
N ALA A 21 -24.11 -3.19 -38.75
CA ALA A 21 -23.41 -2.78 -37.53
C ALA A 21 -22.98 -3.98 -36.66
N GLY A 22 -23.88 -4.93 -36.42
CA GLY A 22 -23.59 -6.08 -35.56
C GLY A 22 -22.55 -7.03 -36.15
N ALA A 23 -22.67 -7.34 -37.45
CA ALA A 23 -21.70 -8.20 -38.12
C ALA A 23 -20.31 -7.58 -38.18
N LEU A 24 -20.21 -6.28 -38.45
CA LEU A 24 -18.96 -5.59 -38.57
C LEU A 24 -18.30 -5.41 -37.18
N GLN A 25 -19.08 -5.13 -36.13
CA GLN A 25 -18.60 -5.08 -34.78
C GLN A 25 -18.00 -6.43 -34.34
N ALA A 26 -18.66 -7.55 -34.64
CA ALA A 26 -18.15 -8.88 -34.35
C ALA A 26 -16.86 -9.18 -35.12
N SER A 27 -16.78 -8.82 -36.42
CA SER A 27 -15.58 -9.00 -37.24
C SER A 27 -14.38 -8.18 -36.67
N VAL A 28 -14.59 -6.90 -36.35
CA VAL A 28 -13.55 -6.05 -35.76
C VAL A 28 -13.09 -6.60 -34.39
N SER A 29 -14.04 -7.05 -33.57
CA SER A 29 -13.68 -7.64 -32.26
C SER A 29 -12.83 -8.90 -32.43
N SER A 30 -13.19 -9.78 -33.37
CA SER A 30 -12.40 -10.98 -33.66
C SER A 30 -11.01 -10.66 -34.19
N LEU A 31 -10.88 -9.70 -35.11
CA LEU A 31 -9.60 -9.26 -35.65
C LEU A 31 -8.67 -8.71 -34.53
N VAL A 32 -9.22 -7.87 -33.66
CA VAL A 32 -8.44 -7.28 -32.53
C VAL A 32 -7.99 -8.36 -31.56
N GLN A 33 -8.85 -9.34 -31.27
CA GLN A 33 -8.54 -10.38 -30.27
C GLN A 33 -7.56 -11.45 -30.78
N HIS A 34 -7.53 -11.72 -32.08
CA HIS A 34 -6.87 -12.92 -32.59
C HIS A 34 -5.81 -12.68 -33.66
N GLU A 35 -5.86 -11.55 -34.40
CA GLU A 35 -5.02 -11.38 -35.57
C GLU A 35 -4.15 -10.13 -35.59
N LEU A 36 -4.50 -9.09 -34.83
CA LEU A 36 -3.79 -7.81 -34.89
C LEU A 36 -2.60 -7.72 -33.93
N GLU A 37 -2.59 -8.50 -32.86
CA GLU A 37 -1.56 -8.43 -31.81
C GLU A 37 -0.14 -8.56 -32.37
N ALA A 38 0.13 -9.63 -33.13
CA ALA A 38 1.47 -9.86 -33.69
C ALA A 38 1.89 -8.77 -34.69
N GLY A 39 0.94 -8.22 -35.46
CA GLY A 39 1.21 -7.14 -36.40
C GLY A 39 1.52 -5.83 -35.69
N ILE A 40 0.77 -5.51 -34.66
CA ILE A 40 0.98 -4.32 -33.84
C ILE A 40 2.33 -4.41 -33.12
N ASP A 41 2.66 -5.54 -32.50
CA ASP A 41 3.96 -5.79 -31.87
C ASP A 41 5.13 -5.62 -32.84
N ALA A 42 5.00 -6.14 -34.06
CA ALA A 42 6.04 -5.98 -35.09
C ALA A 42 6.26 -4.49 -35.46
N VAL A 43 5.19 -3.72 -35.56
CA VAL A 43 5.29 -2.28 -35.84
C VAL A 43 5.98 -1.53 -34.70
N PHE A 44 5.61 -1.80 -33.45
CA PHE A 44 6.26 -1.18 -32.30
C PHE A 44 7.77 -1.51 -32.24
N ASN A 45 8.12 -2.78 -32.41
CA ASN A 45 9.51 -3.24 -32.40
C ASN A 45 10.36 -2.58 -33.51
N ASN A 46 9.75 -2.33 -34.69
CA ASN A 46 10.44 -1.71 -35.81
C ASN A 46 10.65 -0.20 -35.64
N VAL A 47 9.74 0.48 -34.94
CA VAL A 47 9.80 1.95 -34.79
C VAL A 47 10.64 2.36 -33.60
N PHE A 48 10.56 1.64 -32.49
CA PHE A 48 11.21 2.03 -31.24
C PHE A 48 12.30 1.03 -30.80
N PRO A 49 13.45 1.53 -30.29
CA PRO A 49 14.52 0.69 -29.79
C PRO A 49 14.16 0.02 -28.46
N GLU A 50 14.76 -1.15 -28.20
CA GLU A 50 14.45 -2.01 -27.05
C GLU A 50 14.93 -1.45 -25.69
N ASP A 51 15.81 -0.46 -25.66
CA ASP A 51 16.45 0.07 -24.45
C ASP A 51 15.71 1.22 -23.78
N ARG A 52 14.57 1.64 -24.35
CA ARG A 52 13.81 2.80 -23.87
C ARG A 52 12.35 2.46 -23.61
N ILE A 53 11.81 3.10 -22.58
CA ILE A 53 10.37 3.06 -22.27
C ILE A 53 9.74 4.31 -22.84
N ILE A 54 8.85 4.12 -23.80
CA ILE A 54 8.17 5.20 -24.49
C ILE A 54 6.71 5.19 -24.05
N ARG A 55 6.23 6.33 -23.58
CA ARG A 55 4.83 6.53 -23.18
C ARG A 55 4.19 7.51 -24.14
N ILE A 56 3.15 7.05 -24.80
CA ILE A 56 2.31 7.84 -25.68
C ILE A 56 0.93 7.94 -25.02
N ASP A 57 0.54 9.13 -24.61
CA ASP A 57 -0.73 9.35 -23.90
C ASP A 57 -1.93 9.06 -24.80
N ARG A 58 -1.82 9.45 -26.07
CA ARG A 58 -2.88 9.25 -27.05
C ARG A 58 -2.31 9.18 -28.46
N LEU A 59 -2.68 8.13 -29.19
CA LEU A 59 -2.47 8.01 -30.63
C LEU A 59 -3.81 7.91 -31.34
N GLN A 60 -4.07 8.80 -32.27
CA GLN A 60 -5.30 8.81 -33.06
C GLN A 60 -4.94 8.50 -34.50
N LEU A 61 -5.57 7.47 -35.05
CA LEU A 61 -5.36 7.01 -36.41
C LEU A 61 -6.65 7.19 -37.20
N ASP A 62 -6.56 7.73 -38.40
CA ASP A 62 -7.67 7.79 -39.35
C ASP A 62 -7.42 6.77 -40.46
N LEU A 63 -8.22 5.73 -40.49
CA LEU A 63 -8.08 4.64 -41.44
C LEU A 63 -8.76 4.96 -42.79
N GLY A 64 -9.43 6.10 -42.90
CA GLY A 64 -10.18 6.46 -44.10
C GLY A 64 -11.37 5.55 -44.34
N THR A 65 -11.58 5.19 -45.62
CA THR A 65 -12.70 4.35 -46.03
C THR A 65 -12.22 2.94 -46.34
N VAL A 66 -12.85 1.94 -45.71
CA VAL A 66 -12.55 0.51 -45.90
C VAL A 66 -13.67 -0.14 -46.68
N ASN A 67 -13.34 -0.97 -47.69
CA ASN A 67 -14.31 -1.65 -48.51
C ASN A 67 -14.93 -2.84 -47.76
N GLN A 68 -16.26 -2.89 -47.73
CA GLN A 68 -16.99 -3.94 -47.03
C GLN A 68 -16.71 -5.35 -47.54
N GLN A 69 -16.47 -5.52 -48.89
CA GLN A 69 -16.25 -6.83 -49.49
C GLN A 69 -14.89 -7.46 -49.05
N ASN A 70 -13.90 -6.66 -48.70
CA ASN A 70 -12.57 -7.11 -48.26
C ASN A 70 -12.16 -6.46 -46.93
N PHE A 71 -13.15 -6.28 -46.05
CA PHE A 71 -13.03 -5.47 -44.86
C PHE A 71 -11.85 -5.90 -43.98
N GLU A 72 -11.72 -7.19 -43.69
CA GLU A 72 -10.72 -7.68 -42.73
C GLU A 72 -9.29 -7.41 -43.20
N ASN A 73 -8.99 -7.71 -44.46
CA ASN A 73 -7.64 -7.50 -45.01
C ASN A 73 -7.31 -6.03 -45.18
N GLU A 74 -8.24 -5.22 -45.66
CA GLU A 74 -8.04 -3.79 -45.86
C GLU A 74 -7.90 -3.06 -44.50
N PHE A 75 -8.78 -3.39 -43.52
CA PHE A 75 -8.72 -2.83 -42.18
C PHE A 75 -7.36 -3.12 -41.52
N LYS A 76 -6.92 -4.39 -41.58
CA LYS A 76 -5.61 -4.79 -41.03
C LYS A 76 -4.43 -4.05 -41.68
N ALA A 77 -4.45 -4.00 -43.02
CA ALA A 77 -3.37 -3.34 -43.76
C ALA A 77 -3.31 -1.82 -43.48
N GLN A 78 -4.49 -1.16 -43.50
CA GLN A 78 -4.57 0.29 -43.23
C GLN A 78 -4.23 0.60 -41.79
N LEU A 79 -4.68 -0.21 -40.81
CA LEU A 79 -4.34 -0.03 -39.40
C LEU A 79 -2.83 -0.09 -39.17
N LEU A 80 -2.16 -1.12 -39.67
CA LEU A 80 -0.72 -1.28 -39.48
C LEU A 80 0.10 -0.19 -40.20
N SER A 81 -0.37 0.25 -41.38
CA SER A 81 0.22 1.35 -42.13
C SER A 81 0.11 2.68 -41.37
N GLU A 82 -1.10 3.05 -40.99
CA GLU A 82 -1.35 4.31 -40.26
C GLU A 82 -0.75 4.28 -38.83
N LEU A 83 -0.71 3.10 -38.18
CA LEU A 83 0.00 2.92 -36.93
C LEU A 83 1.49 3.21 -37.08
N THR A 84 2.12 2.65 -38.12
CA THR A 84 3.54 2.89 -38.40
C THR A 84 3.80 4.38 -38.61
N LYS A 85 2.99 5.04 -39.42
CA LYS A 85 3.11 6.47 -39.72
C LYS A 85 2.92 7.32 -38.45
N GLY A 86 1.85 7.09 -37.70
CA GLY A 86 1.58 7.82 -36.47
C GLY A 86 2.66 7.65 -35.40
N LEU A 87 3.25 6.44 -35.31
CA LEU A 87 4.37 6.19 -34.37
C LEU A 87 5.66 6.86 -34.82
N LEU A 88 5.94 6.92 -36.13
CA LEU A 88 7.10 7.66 -36.66
C LEU A 88 6.96 9.18 -36.42
N GLU A 89 5.77 9.74 -36.64
CA GLU A 89 5.50 11.14 -36.31
C GLU A 89 5.66 11.44 -34.81
N GLN A 90 5.23 10.51 -33.96
CA GLN A 90 5.44 10.64 -32.51
C GLN A 90 6.92 10.51 -32.13
N LYS A 91 7.66 9.61 -32.76
CA LYS A 91 9.10 9.45 -32.55
C LYS A 91 9.87 10.74 -32.88
N ASP A 92 9.58 11.33 -34.03
CA ASP A 92 10.21 12.61 -34.42
C ASP A 92 9.90 13.71 -33.40
N ASN A 93 8.65 13.79 -32.90
CA ASN A 93 8.25 14.73 -31.87
C ASN A 93 8.93 14.47 -30.52
N LEU A 94 9.18 13.20 -30.14
CA LEU A 94 9.86 12.82 -28.90
C LEU A 94 11.35 13.12 -28.93
N ASP A 95 12.00 13.01 -30.10
CA ASP A 95 13.41 13.35 -30.27
C ASP A 95 13.67 14.88 -30.21
N TYR A 96 12.66 15.70 -30.50
CA TYR A 96 12.71 17.18 -30.41
C TYR A 96 12.26 17.74 -29.06
N ALA A 97 11.49 17.00 -28.27
CA ALA A 97 11.03 17.44 -26.97
C ALA A 97 11.96 16.92 -25.87
N ASP A 98 12.65 17.81 -25.17
CA ASP A 98 13.48 17.48 -24.00
C ASP A 98 12.74 16.56 -23.01
N GLY A 99 12.75 15.26 -23.25
CA GLY A 99 12.44 14.21 -22.27
C GLY A 99 10.98 13.95 -21.90
N ALA A 100 10.00 14.63 -22.50
CA ALA A 100 8.59 14.49 -22.09
C ALA A 100 7.87 13.29 -22.73
N GLY A 101 8.33 12.08 -22.57
CA GLY A 101 7.68 10.87 -23.10
C GLY A 101 8.61 9.68 -23.23
N VAL A 102 9.92 9.92 -23.20
CA VAL A 102 10.92 8.86 -23.21
C VAL A 102 11.53 8.75 -21.81
N LEU A 103 11.29 7.62 -21.17
CA LEU A 103 11.82 7.34 -19.83
C LEU A 103 12.88 6.26 -19.92
N SER A 104 13.98 6.42 -19.17
CA SER A 104 14.86 5.29 -18.94
C SER A 104 14.14 4.23 -18.08
N LYS A 105 14.63 3.00 -18.13
CA LYS A 105 14.11 1.91 -17.30
C LYS A 105 14.12 2.31 -15.82
N GLU A 106 15.20 2.94 -15.36
CA GLU A 106 15.37 3.39 -13.99
C GLU A 106 14.36 4.48 -13.60
N GLN A 107 14.09 5.42 -14.50
CA GLN A 107 13.08 6.47 -14.29
C GLN A 107 11.66 5.88 -14.21
N SER A 108 11.39 4.85 -15.00
CA SER A 108 10.10 4.15 -14.93
C SER A 108 9.95 3.36 -13.63
N LEU A 109 11.02 2.67 -13.18
CA LEU A 109 11.01 1.92 -11.92
C LEU A 109 10.81 2.83 -10.70
N ILE A 110 11.54 3.96 -10.63
CA ILE A 110 11.36 4.92 -9.53
C ILE A 110 9.96 5.53 -9.53
N GLY A 111 9.42 5.83 -10.73
CA GLY A 111 8.04 6.30 -10.88
C GLY A 111 7.02 5.28 -10.40
N ALA A 112 7.21 4.00 -10.74
CA ALA A 112 6.33 2.91 -10.30
C ALA A 112 6.43 2.67 -8.79
N LEU A 113 7.63 2.75 -8.21
CA LEU A 113 7.84 2.63 -6.77
C LEU A 113 7.12 3.75 -6.01
N ILE A 114 7.31 5.00 -6.42
CA ILE A 114 6.64 6.14 -5.79
C ILE A 114 5.12 6.02 -5.93
N TYR A 115 4.62 5.66 -7.11
CA TYR A 115 3.20 5.46 -7.36
C TYR A 115 2.59 4.38 -6.43
N PHE A 116 3.26 3.23 -6.32
CA PHE A 116 2.83 2.16 -5.41
C PHE A 116 2.82 2.63 -3.95
N LEU A 117 3.87 3.32 -3.51
CA LEU A 117 3.95 3.83 -2.14
C LEU A 117 2.82 4.83 -1.81
N GLU A 118 2.42 5.65 -2.77
CA GLU A 118 1.34 6.62 -2.61
C GLU A 118 -0.06 6.00 -2.72
N LYS A 119 -0.25 5.05 -3.65
CA LYS A 119 -1.57 4.54 -4.04
C LYS A 119 -1.91 3.15 -3.47
N GLY A 120 -0.91 2.31 -3.15
CA GLY A 120 -1.09 0.93 -2.68
C GLY A 120 -1.34 -0.10 -3.79
N TYR A 121 -1.31 0.31 -5.06
CA TYR A 121 -1.39 -0.57 -6.22
C TYR A 121 -0.40 -0.14 -7.31
N LEU A 122 -0.11 -1.04 -8.23
CA LEU A 122 0.85 -0.77 -9.30
C LEU A 122 0.23 0.09 -10.41
N PRO A 123 1.02 0.97 -11.05
CA PRO A 123 0.56 1.63 -12.26
C PRO A 123 0.38 0.59 -13.39
N TRP A 124 -0.56 0.85 -14.30
CA TRP A 124 -0.97 -0.07 -15.36
C TRP A 124 0.16 -0.59 -16.25
N TYR A 125 1.26 0.14 -16.36
CA TYR A 125 2.42 -0.21 -17.19
C TYR A 125 3.45 -1.08 -16.45
N GLN A 126 3.31 -1.27 -15.13
CA GLN A 126 4.24 -2.06 -14.32
C GLN A 126 3.65 -3.43 -14.00
N SER A 127 4.43 -4.47 -14.24
CA SER A 127 4.10 -5.83 -13.86
C SER A 127 5.17 -6.36 -12.91
N VAL A 128 4.75 -6.77 -11.74
CA VAL A 128 5.60 -7.33 -10.69
C VAL A 128 5.08 -8.70 -10.31
N THR A 129 5.94 -9.71 -10.32
CA THR A 129 5.57 -11.07 -9.94
C THR A 129 5.62 -11.27 -8.43
N THR A 130 6.71 -10.85 -7.80
CA THR A 130 6.92 -10.94 -6.35
C THR A 130 7.64 -9.69 -5.84
N MET A 131 7.47 -9.37 -4.54
CA MET A 131 8.21 -8.26 -3.91
C MET A 131 9.72 -8.46 -4.01
N ASP A 132 10.23 -9.65 -3.71
CA ASP A 132 11.65 -9.95 -3.73
C ASP A 132 12.28 -9.73 -5.13
N ALA A 133 11.57 -10.11 -6.19
CA ALA A 133 12.00 -9.86 -7.56
C ALA A 133 12.03 -8.36 -7.87
N TRP A 134 11.04 -7.62 -7.39
CA TRP A 134 10.97 -6.18 -7.60
C TRP A 134 12.04 -5.42 -6.81
N GLU A 135 12.25 -5.76 -5.55
CA GLU A 135 13.36 -5.23 -4.74
C GLU A 135 14.70 -5.43 -5.46
N THR A 136 14.95 -6.66 -5.95
CA THR A 136 16.17 -6.99 -6.68
C THR A 136 16.31 -6.16 -7.96
N GLU A 137 15.24 -5.99 -8.71
CA GLU A 137 15.25 -5.19 -9.93
C GLU A 137 15.55 -3.70 -9.64
N ILE A 138 14.92 -3.13 -8.59
CA ILE A 138 15.14 -1.75 -8.17
C ILE A 138 16.60 -1.56 -7.73
N LEU A 139 17.11 -2.41 -6.83
CA LEU A 139 18.46 -2.29 -6.30
C LEU A 139 19.54 -2.42 -7.40
N ASN A 140 19.31 -3.31 -8.38
CA ASN A 140 20.24 -3.50 -9.50
C ASN A 140 20.18 -2.36 -10.54
N SER A 141 19.07 -1.64 -10.60
CA SER A 141 18.85 -0.60 -11.61
C SER A 141 19.12 0.81 -11.09
N PHE A 142 19.03 1.04 -9.78
CA PHE A 142 19.21 2.38 -9.22
C PHE A 142 20.67 2.77 -9.15
N THR A 143 20.97 3.96 -9.68
CA THR A 143 22.23 4.67 -9.49
C THR A 143 22.09 5.63 -8.30
N THR A 144 23.20 6.21 -7.86
CA THR A 144 23.21 7.25 -6.81
C THR A 144 22.19 8.36 -7.08
N ARG A 145 21.99 8.74 -8.35
CA ARG A 145 21.01 9.76 -8.73
C ARG A 145 19.58 9.34 -8.44
N GLN A 146 19.20 8.09 -8.74
CA GLN A 146 17.84 7.58 -8.46
C GLN A 146 17.59 7.44 -6.95
N TYR A 147 18.58 6.98 -6.18
CA TYR A 147 18.47 6.96 -4.72
C TYR A 147 18.24 8.36 -4.13
N GLN A 148 19.00 9.36 -4.58
CA GLN A 148 18.82 10.76 -4.15
C GLN A 148 17.45 11.31 -4.56
N GLN A 149 17.00 11.07 -5.78
CA GLN A 149 15.68 11.50 -6.25
C GLN A 149 14.54 10.88 -5.42
N PHE A 150 14.65 9.58 -5.13
CA PHE A 150 13.67 8.91 -4.26
C PHE A 150 13.66 9.52 -2.87
N PHE A 151 14.83 9.71 -2.29
CA PHE A 151 15.01 10.28 -0.96
C PHE A 151 14.39 11.68 -0.84
N GLU A 152 14.67 12.55 -1.80
CA GLU A 152 14.13 13.91 -1.84
C GLU A 152 12.61 13.95 -2.06
N LYS A 153 12.10 13.13 -2.97
CA LYS A 153 10.68 13.15 -3.35
C LYS A 153 9.77 12.47 -2.33
N VAL A 154 10.28 11.47 -1.62
CA VAL A 154 9.48 10.59 -0.74
C VAL A 154 9.79 10.85 0.73
N LEU A 155 11.06 10.74 1.13
CA LEU A 155 11.44 10.72 2.53
C LEU A 155 11.69 12.11 3.13
N LEU A 156 12.11 13.10 2.32
CA LEU A 156 12.32 14.48 2.75
C LEU A 156 11.13 15.41 2.49
N LYS A 157 10.09 14.94 1.80
CA LYS A 157 8.91 15.75 1.51
C LYS A 157 8.15 16.08 2.79
N GLN A 158 7.89 17.39 3.03
CA GLN A 158 7.11 17.84 4.17
C GLN A 158 5.71 18.30 3.71
N PRO A 159 4.61 17.94 4.41
CA PRO A 159 4.60 17.03 5.56
C PRO A 159 4.89 15.58 5.14
N VAL A 160 5.51 14.82 6.03
CA VAL A 160 5.78 13.39 5.80
C VAL A 160 4.47 12.65 5.62
N ASN A 161 4.35 11.89 4.54
CA ASN A 161 3.19 11.04 4.32
C ASN A 161 3.33 9.74 5.11
N GLU A 162 2.66 9.66 6.26
CA GLU A 162 2.71 8.51 7.15
C GLU A 162 2.32 7.19 6.45
N ALA A 163 1.35 7.22 5.54
CA ALA A 163 0.91 6.02 4.82
C ALA A 163 2.01 5.50 3.86
N VAL A 164 2.78 6.41 3.24
CA VAL A 164 3.93 6.05 2.38
C VAL A 164 5.02 5.38 3.20
N ILE A 165 5.38 5.96 4.35
CA ILE A 165 6.39 5.39 5.25
C ILE A 165 5.93 4.03 5.79
N GLU A 166 4.69 3.94 6.21
CA GLU A 166 4.12 2.69 6.72
C GLU A 166 4.15 1.59 5.66
N ARG A 167 3.74 1.89 4.41
CA ARG A 167 3.80 0.94 3.30
C ARG A 167 5.23 0.53 2.97
N LEU A 168 6.16 1.47 2.99
CA LEU A 168 7.57 1.18 2.78
C LEU A 168 8.09 0.19 3.83
N ILE A 169 7.76 0.40 5.11
CA ILE A 169 8.18 -0.48 6.20
C ILE A 169 7.51 -1.86 6.10
N GLN A 170 6.23 -1.93 5.79
CA GLN A 170 5.47 -3.18 5.81
C GLN A 170 5.77 -4.06 4.60
N GLN A 171 5.96 -3.48 3.42
CA GLN A 171 6.03 -4.22 2.17
C GLN A 171 7.45 -4.59 1.74
N PHE A 172 8.48 -3.89 2.22
CA PHE A 172 9.85 -4.08 1.78
C PHE A 172 10.73 -4.71 2.87
N SER A 173 11.75 -5.47 2.45
CA SER A 173 12.69 -6.13 3.36
C SER A 173 13.63 -5.14 4.06
N ASP A 174 14.18 -5.54 5.23
CA ASP A 174 15.16 -4.73 5.96
C ASP A 174 16.42 -4.48 5.11
N LYS A 175 16.80 -5.46 4.30
CA LYS A 175 17.89 -5.32 3.33
C LYS A 175 17.59 -4.22 2.32
N PHE A 176 16.41 -4.23 1.72
CA PHE A 176 16.00 -3.20 0.75
C PHE A 176 15.99 -1.81 1.39
N LEU A 177 15.40 -1.67 2.57
CA LEU A 177 15.36 -0.41 3.30
C LEU A 177 16.77 0.11 3.65
N GLY A 178 17.65 -0.79 4.09
CA GLY A 178 19.05 -0.48 4.37
C GLY A 178 19.83 -0.02 3.15
N GLU A 179 19.71 -0.73 2.03
CA GLU A 179 20.35 -0.38 0.75
C GLU A 179 19.81 0.95 0.19
N LEU A 180 18.50 1.18 0.31
CA LEU A 180 17.86 2.41 -0.11
C LEU A 180 18.46 3.64 0.61
N LEU A 181 18.65 3.54 1.94
CA LEU A 181 19.28 4.58 2.75
C LEU A 181 20.78 4.71 2.46
N SER A 182 21.49 3.60 2.31
CA SER A 182 22.93 3.60 2.00
C SER A 182 23.23 4.27 0.66
N GLY A 183 22.41 3.98 -0.36
CA GLY A 183 22.52 4.62 -1.67
C GLY A 183 22.19 6.11 -1.67
N ALA A 184 21.27 6.53 -0.79
CA ALA A 184 20.88 7.94 -0.65
C ALA A 184 21.84 8.75 0.22
N MET A 185 22.56 8.10 1.15
CA MET A 185 23.45 8.73 2.12
C MET A 185 24.83 8.04 2.14
N PRO A 186 25.58 8.06 1.03
CA PRO A 186 26.88 7.38 0.93
C PRO A 186 27.94 7.92 1.89
N GLU A 187 27.74 9.12 2.44
CA GLU A 187 28.63 9.76 3.42
C GLU A 187 28.78 8.99 4.72
N PHE A 188 27.86 8.10 5.05
CA PHE A 188 27.98 7.23 6.24
C PHE A 188 29.11 6.20 6.10
N GLY A 189 29.47 5.79 4.87
CA GLY A 189 30.52 4.81 4.62
C GLY A 189 30.26 3.40 5.18
N VAL A 190 29.07 3.16 5.73
CA VAL A 190 28.64 1.89 6.32
C VAL A 190 27.21 1.60 5.85
N SER A 191 26.91 0.32 5.59
CA SER A 191 25.57 -0.11 5.22
C SER A 191 24.56 0.19 6.35
N TRP A 192 23.42 0.79 5.98
CA TRP A 192 22.31 1.02 6.91
C TRP A 192 21.67 -0.27 7.41
N GLU A 193 21.79 -1.37 6.67
CA GLU A 193 21.39 -2.70 7.14
C GLU A 193 22.18 -3.09 8.39
N LEU A 194 23.49 -2.86 8.42
CA LEU A 194 24.32 -3.12 9.58
C LEU A 194 23.96 -2.19 10.76
N ILE A 195 23.73 -0.90 10.49
CA ILE A 195 23.29 0.06 11.50
C ILE A 195 21.95 -0.37 12.12
N TYR A 196 20.99 -0.77 11.29
CA TYR A 196 19.69 -1.28 11.73
C TYR A 196 19.84 -2.54 12.60
N ASN A 197 20.70 -3.49 12.18
CA ASN A 197 20.98 -4.70 12.96
C ASN A 197 21.56 -4.37 14.32
N ASP A 198 22.51 -3.46 14.39
CA ASP A 198 23.11 -3.02 15.65
C ASP A 198 22.11 -2.30 16.57
N ILE A 199 21.28 -1.40 16.02
CA ILE A 199 20.19 -0.77 16.78
C ILE A 199 19.25 -1.84 17.33
N THR A 200 18.94 -2.85 16.53
CA THR A 200 18.09 -3.98 16.93
C THR A 200 18.71 -4.76 18.08
N VAL A 201 20.02 -5.03 18.05
CA VAL A 201 20.77 -5.69 19.14
C VAL A 201 20.68 -4.88 20.42
N VAL A 202 20.90 -3.56 20.34
CA VAL A 202 20.78 -2.67 21.50
C VAL A 202 19.39 -2.76 22.11
N VAL A 203 18.35 -2.54 21.32
CA VAL A 203 16.97 -2.43 21.82
C VAL A 203 16.44 -3.77 22.33
N ARG A 204 16.70 -4.89 21.63
CA ARG A 204 16.33 -6.25 22.08
C ARG A 204 16.93 -6.61 23.44
N SER A 205 18.05 -6.03 23.79
CA SER A 205 18.66 -6.25 25.10
C SER A 205 17.83 -5.67 26.26
N PHE A 206 16.85 -4.79 25.97
CA PHE A 206 16.04 -4.09 26.97
C PHE A 206 14.55 -4.35 26.87
N THR A 207 14.04 -4.90 25.78
CA THR A 207 12.62 -5.19 25.59
C THR A 207 12.37 -6.63 25.16
N GLN A 208 11.24 -7.18 25.60
CA GLN A 208 10.74 -8.48 25.13
C GLN A 208 9.66 -8.30 24.05
N GLN A 209 9.29 -7.07 23.72
CA GLN A 209 8.30 -6.78 22.66
C GLN A 209 8.94 -6.94 21.28
N THR A 210 8.89 -8.15 20.75
CA THR A 210 9.53 -8.48 19.47
C THR A 210 8.64 -8.18 18.27
N ASN A 211 7.31 -8.31 18.41
CA ASN A 211 6.36 -8.26 17.29
C ASN A 211 6.24 -6.87 16.63
N THR A 212 6.46 -5.80 17.38
CA THR A 212 6.37 -4.42 16.85
C THR A 212 7.74 -3.76 16.66
N LEU A 213 8.82 -4.45 17.07
CA LEU A 213 10.15 -3.86 17.15
C LEU A 213 10.68 -3.39 15.80
N ARG A 214 10.57 -4.22 14.77
CA ARG A 214 10.97 -3.91 13.39
C ARG A 214 10.31 -2.61 12.91
N ARG A 215 8.99 -2.56 13.00
CA ARG A 215 8.19 -1.40 12.60
C ARG A 215 8.60 -0.15 13.37
N THR A 216 8.73 -0.27 14.69
CA THR A 216 9.09 0.86 15.56
C THR A 216 10.49 1.42 15.24
N ILE A 217 11.48 0.57 15.01
CA ILE A 217 12.83 1.03 14.64
C ILE A 217 12.79 1.79 13.32
N TRP A 218 12.21 1.21 12.26
CA TRP A 218 12.13 1.86 10.95
C TRP A 218 11.30 3.14 10.97
N GLN A 219 10.22 3.20 11.75
CA GLN A 219 9.46 4.44 11.93
C GLN A 219 10.33 5.56 12.48
N TYR A 220 11.11 5.31 13.54
CA TYR A 220 12.00 6.33 14.08
C TYR A 220 13.13 6.69 13.12
N VAL A 221 13.68 5.73 12.37
CA VAL A 221 14.67 6.03 11.33
C VAL A 221 14.09 7.00 10.31
N PHE A 222 12.92 6.69 9.72
CA PHE A 222 12.32 7.54 8.69
C PHE A 222 11.80 8.87 9.23
N GLN A 223 11.32 8.94 10.45
CA GLN A 223 10.90 10.19 11.09
C GLN A 223 12.08 11.14 11.38
N ALA A 224 13.25 10.59 11.68
CA ALA A 224 14.42 11.39 12.00
C ALA A 224 15.13 11.96 10.75
N LEU A 225 14.91 11.38 9.55
CA LEU A 225 15.60 11.79 8.33
C LEU A 225 15.42 13.26 7.94
N PRO A 226 14.21 13.85 7.96
CA PRO A 226 14.01 15.25 7.56
C PRO A 226 14.70 16.25 8.47
N GLU A 227 14.86 15.92 9.73
CA GLU A 227 15.38 16.86 10.74
C GLU A 227 16.90 16.77 10.91
N ARG A 228 17.49 15.61 10.59
CA ARG A 228 18.91 15.36 10.88
C ARG A 228 19.62 14.66 9.71
N LYS A 229 20.23 15.48 8.88
CA LYS A 229 21.21 15.00 7.88
C LYS A 229 22.56 14.84 8.59
N GLY A 230 23.15 13.65 8.54
CA GLY A 230 24.52 13.42 8.97
C GLY A 230 24.74 12.40 10.11
N THR A 231 25.96 12.35 10.62
CA THR A 231 26.53 11.29 11.47
C THR A 231 25.83 11.02 12.81
N LYS A 232 24.87 11.84 13.24
CA LYS A 232 24.13 11.65 14.50
C LYS A 232 22.73 11.05 14.35
N LEU A 233 22.39 10.55 13.17
CA LEU A 233 21.06 9.98 12.94
C LEU A 233 20.82 8.73 13.80
N SER A 234 21.78 7.81 13.87
CA SER A 234 21.71 6.60 14.70
C SER A 234 21.61 6.92 16.19
N TYR A 235 22.35 7.93 16.67
CA TYR A 235 22.19 8.41 18.04
C TYR A 235 20.77 8.87 18.35
N HIS A 236 20.21 9.71 17.48
CA HIS A 236 18.86 10.24 17.67
C HIS A 236 17.80 9.12 17.66
N VAL A 237 17.94 8.16 16.74
CA VAL A 237 17.07 6.96 16.70
C VAL A 237 17.17 6.17 18.00
N LEU A 238 18.38 5.91 18.51
CA LEU A 238 18.59 5.22 19.78
C LEU A 238 17.98 5.98 20.96
N GLU A 239 18.10 7.32 21.00
CA GLU A 239 17.51 8.17 22.04
C GLU A 239 15.97 8.08 22.04
N GLN A 240 15.34 8.15 20.87
CA GLN A 240 13.90 8.00 20.71
C GLN A 240 13.43 6.61 21.14
N LEU A 241 14.13 5.56 20.71
CA LEU A 241 13.84 4.19 21.09
C LEU A 241 14.03 3.95 22.59
N ALA A 242 15.07 4.54 23.19
CA ALA A 242 15.28 4.47 24.64
C ALA A 242 14.12 5.11 25.43
N SER A 243 13.60 6.23 24.93
CA SER A 243 12.42 6.89 25.48
C SER A 243 11.16 6.02 25.30
N HIS A 244 10.93 5.51 24.09
CA HIS A 244 9.77 4.69 23.74
C HIS A 244 9.67 3.41 24.60
N PHE A 245 10.77 2.69 24.74
CA PHE A 245 10.85 1.47 25.55
C PHE A 245 11.17 1.71 27.02
N ASN A 246 11.18 2.97 27.46
CA ASN A 246 11.47 3.39 28.84
C ASN A 246 12.77 2.76 29.39
N ILE A 247 13.84 2.79 28.57
CA ILE A 247 15.16 2.26 28.97
C ILE A 247 15.78 3.21 30.00
N LYS A 248 15.96 2.72 31.21
CA LYS A 248 16.52 3.52 32.33
C LYS A 248 17.99 3.21 32.54
N ALA A 249 18.72 4.18 33.09
CA ALA A 249 20.14 4.06 33.40
C ALA A 249 20.47 2.93 34.38
N ASP A 250 19.57 2.61 35.30
CA ASP A 250 19.70 1.52 36.28
C ASP A 250 19.57 0.13 35.67
N ALA A 251 18.87 0.01 34.49
CA ALA A 251 18.78 -1.24 33.73
C ALA A 251 20.10 -1.56 32.99
N ILE A 252 21.08 -0.63 32.94
CA ILE A 252 22.32 -0.78 32.19
C ILE A 252 23.48 -1.07 33.17
N SER A 253 23.62 -2.36 33.52
CA SER A 253 24.81 -2.79 34.30
C SER A 253 26.05 -2.80 33.39
N LYS A 254 27.25 -2.65 33.99
CA LYS A 254 28.52 -2.67 33.26
C LYS A 254 28.69 -3.95 32.45
N LYS A 255 28.31 -5.11 33.01
CA LYS A 255 28.36 -6.42 32.32
C LYS A 255 27.44 -6.45 31.12
N LYS A 256 26.23 -5.86 31.22
CA LYS A 256 25.28 -5.80 30.11
C LYS A 256 25.75 -4.84 29.03
N GLU A 257 26.33 -3.70 29.39
CA GLU A 257 26.96 -2.76 28.48
C GLU A 257 28.07 -3.45 27.68
N GLU A 258 28.99 -4.17 28.33
CA GLU A 258 30.06 -4.93 27.68
C GLU A 258 29.51 -6.04 26.74
N GLN A 259 28.45 -6.73 27.14
CA GLN A 259 27.80 -7.75 26.30
C GLN A 259 27.15 -7.16 25.04
N ILE A 260 26.50 -6.01 25.16
CA ILE A 260 25.91 -5.33 24.01
C ILE A 260 27.02 -4.89 23.04
N LEU A 261 28.03 -4.17 23.56
CA LEU A 261 29.14 -3.66 22.76
C LEU A 261 29.89 -4.76 22.01
N ALA A 262 30.06 -5.94 22.62
CA ALA A 262 30.73 -7.09 22.00
C ALA A 262 29.93 -7.68 20.81
N ASN A 263 28.64 -7.38 20.68
CA ASN A 263 27.78 -7.86 19.59
C ASN A 263 27.51 -6.82 18.51
N LEU A 264 28.01 -5.58 18.65
CA LEU A 264 27.86 -4.55 17.61
C LEU A 264 28.89 -4.75 16.51
N GLN A 265 28.48 -4.48 15.28
CA GLN A 265 29.30 -4.62 14.09
C GLN A 265 29.84 -3.28 13.58
N THR A 266 29.19 -2.15 13.96
CA THR A 266 29.53 -0.82 13.49
C THR A 266 30.08 0.08 14.60
N ASN A 267 31.20 0.75 14.33
CA ASN A 267 31.77 1.72 15.25
C ASN A 267 30.85 2.94 15.49
N ILE A 268 29.96 3.24 14.53
CA ILE A 268 29.00 4.35 14.61
C ILE A 268 28.01 4.08 15.73
N VAL A 269 27.31 2.95 15.70
CA VAL A 269 26.33 2.59 16.72
C VAL A 269 27.00 2.33 18.07
N GLU A 270 28.21 1.80 18.07
CA GLU A 270 29.01 1.65 19.30
C GLU A 270 29.26 2.99 19.99
N ALA A 271 29.71 4.00 19.22
CA ALA A 271 29.97 5.33 19.73
C ALA A 271 28.70 6.01 20.25
N ASP A 272 27.62 5.94 19.45
CA ASP A 272 26.31 6.52 19.77
C ASP A 272 25.68 5.87 21.00
N PHE A 273 25.81 4.56 21.15
CA PHE A 273 25.31 3.85 22.32
C PHE A 273 26.07 4.23 23.59
N LYS A 274 27.40 4.37 23.50
CA LYS A 274 28.20 4.88 24.63
C LYS A 274 27.79 6.29 25.04
N GLU A 275 27.59 7.20 24.09
CA GLU A 275 27.11 8.56 24.32
C GLU A 275 25.72 8.54 24.98
N LEU A 276 24.78 7.73 24.49
CA LEU A 276 23.46 7.56 25.08
C LEU A 276 23.52 7.11 26.56
N ILE A 277 24.36 6.14 26.88
CA ILE A 277 24.53 5.66 28.25
C ILE A 277 25.01 6.78 29.16
N ILE A 278 25.95 7.61 28.70
CA ILE A 278 26.45 8.76 29.48
C ILE A 278 25.31 9.74 29.75
N CYS A 279 24.53 10.09 28.75
CA CYS A 279 23.37 10.99 28.87
C CYS A 279 22.31 10.45 29.84
N LEU A 280 21.96 9.18 29.73
CA LEU A 280 21.00 8.54 30.64
C LEU A 280 21.48 8.52 32.08
N LYS A 281 22.78 8.23 32.33
CA LYS A 281 23.39 8.23 33.67
C LYS A 281 23.47 9.65 34.28
N GLN A 282 23.69 10.70 33.47
CA GLN A 282 23.69 12.10 33.90
C GLN A 282 22.28 12.59 34.26
N SER A 283 21.30 12.31 33.43
CA SER A 283 19.89 12.67 33.69
C SER A 283 19.33 12.02 34.94
N PHE A 284 19.80 10.80 35.27
CA PHE A 284 19.44 10.12 36.51
C PHE A 284 20.04 10.78 37.75
N LYS A 285 21.28 11.28 37.66
CA LYS A 285 21.94 12.02 38.78
C LYS A 285 21.23 13.34 39.06
N THR A 286 20.92 14.13 38.02
CA THR A 286 20.20 15.41 38.16
C THR A 286 18.81 15.26 38.75
N ASN A 287 18.05 14.24 38.36
CA ASN A 287 16.73 13.96 38.95
C ASN A 287 16.83 13.46 40.42
N LYS A 288 17.91 12.78 40.79
CA LYS A 288 18.14 12.34 42.17
C LYS A 288 18.51 13.51 43.09
N TYR A 289 19.22 14.52 42.57
CA TYR A 289 19.51 15.76 43.32
C TYR A 289 18.25 16.62 43.48
N LYS A 290 17.46 16.82 42.42
CA LYS A 290 16.14 17.55 42.50
C LYS A 290 15.13 16.90 43.44
N LYS A 291 15.15 15.56 43.61
CA LYS A 291 14.34 14.87 44.63
C LYS A 291 14.89 15.01 46.04
N ARG A 292 16.20 15.16 46.21
CA ARG A 292 16.82 15.40 47.53
C ARG A 292 16.57 16.82 48.04
N ASP A 293 16.66 17.83 47.17
CA ASP A 293 16.40 19.23 47.53
C ASP A 293 14.92 19.48 47.90
N LYS A 294 13.97 18.75 47.31
CA LYS A 294 12.56 18.84 47.73
C LYS A 294 12.24 18.14 49.05
N ASN A 295 13.10 17.27 49.55
CA ASN A 295 12.92 16.61 50.85
C ASN A 295 13.73 17.26 51.97
N THR A 296 14.60 18.25 51.67
CA THR A 296 15.42 18.93 52.66
C THR A 296 14.84 20.27 53.12
N ASP A 297 13.82 20.81 52.44
CA ASP A 297 13.21 22.11 52.81
C ASP A 297 12.00 21.97 53.75
N LEU A 298 11.84 20.88 54.49
CA LEU A 298 10.67 20.64 55.35
C LEU A 298 11.01 20.35 56.83
N ILE A 299 12.22 20.64 57.29
CA ILE A 299 12.51 20.53 58.75
C ILE A 299 13.32 21.75 59.19
N ASP A 300 12.64 22.75 59.71
CA ASP A 300 13.26 23.76 60.57
C ASP A 300 13.33 23.26 62.01
N ALA A 301 14.35 23.69 62.69
CA ALA A 301 14.85 23.13 63.92
C ALA A 301 13.99 23.37 65.21
N ASP A 302 12.73 23.86 65.06
CA ASP A 302 11.89 24.19 66.23
C ASP A 302 10.41 23.74 66.13
N GLY A 303 10.14 22.61 65.67
CA GLY A 303 8.93 21.81 65.98
C GLY A 303 7.57 22.52 66.05
N ALA A 304 7.29 23.62 65.34
CA ALA A 304 5.99 24.29 65.38
C ALA A 304 5.37 24.41 63.99
N PHE A 305 4.17 23.86 63.83
CA PHE A 305 3.31 24.04 62.67
C PHE A 305 2.84 25.49 62.58
N VAL A 306 3.27 26.24 61.58
CA VAL A 306 2.69 27.54 61.24
C VAL A 306 1.97 27.44 59.93
N ASN A 307 0.66 27.70 59.99
CA ASN A 307 -0.25 27.76 58.86
C ASN A 307 -0.35 29.23 58.38
N PRO A 308 0.07 29.62 57.20
CA PRO A 308 -0.15 30.95 56.69
C PRO A 308 -1.35 30.97 55.75
N ASN A 309 -2.46 31.48 56.27
CA ASN A 309 -3.54 32.01 55.47
C ASN A 309 -3.36 33.55 55.44
N PRO A 310 -3.29 34.23 54.32
CA PRO A 310 -3.44 35.69 54.29
C PRO A 310 -4.82 36.07 53.72
N THR A 311 -5.50 36.79 54.56
CA THR A 311 -6.73 37.52 54.39
C THR A 311 -6.70 38.59 53.28
N LEU A 312 -7.86 38.73 52.69
CA LEU A 312 -8.39 39.80 51.81
C LEU A 312 -8.20 41.25 52.29
N LYS A 313 -8.12 42.17 51.35
CA LYS A 313 -8.83 43.46 51.34
C LYS A 313 -9.15 43.95 49.95
N ASP A 314 -10.44 44.04 49.64
CA ASP A 314 -11.38 45.08 49.27
C ASP A 314 -11.07 46.04 48.11
N GLY A 315 -12.10 46.16 47.26
CA GLY A 315 -12.31 47.29 46.35
C GLY A 315 -13.38 47.04 45.26
N THR A 316 -14.65 47.07 45.69
CA THR A 316 -15.89 47.65 45.05
C THR A 316 -15.86 47.98 43.55
N ALA A 317 -16.85 47.70 42.69
CA ALA A 317 -18.28 47.98 42.76
C ALA A 317 -19.06 47.44 41.55
N LYS A 318 -20.31 47.02 41.83
CA LYS A 318 -21.61 47.16 41.10
C LYS A 318 -21.71 46.81 39.60
N ALA A 319 -22.74 46.19 39.07
CA ALA A 319 -24.09 45.87 39.53
C ALA A 319 -24.79 44.93 38.50
N GLU A 320 -25.70 44.11 39.02
CA GLU A 320 -27.05 43.75 38.52
C GLU A 320 -27.15 43.04 37.15
N SER A 321 -27.94 42.04 36.92
CA SER A 321 -29.00 41.32 37.61
C SER A 321 -29.34 40.04 36.85
N ALA A 322 -29.65 39.02 37.53
CA ALA A 322 -30.85 38.24 37.72
C ALA A 322 -31.07 37.04 36.79
N ILE A 323 -31.24 35.96 37.44
CA ILE A 323 -32.32 34.96 37.63
C ILE A 323 -32.16 33.63 36.91
N GLU A 324 -31.95 32.59 37.75
CA GLU A 324 -32.55 31.25 37.84
C GLU A 324 -32.60 30.36 36.58
N ASN A 325 -32.31 29.08 36.58
CA ASN A 325 -32.54 27.98 37.51
C ASN A 325 -31.89 26.70 37.04
N ASP A 326 -31.49 25.90 37.99
CA ASP A 326 -31.54 24.43 38.08
C ASP A 326 -31.01 23.50 36.97
N GLY A 327 -30.17 22.58 37.42
CA GLY A 327 -30.23 21.22 36.88
C GLY A 327 -28.90 20.51 36.65
N GLN A 328 -28.39 19.87 37.69
CA GLN A 328 -27.59 18.64 37.66
C GLN A 328 -26.40 18.50 36.68
N SER A 329 -25.24 18.59 37.26
CA SER A 329 -23.94 18.18 36.71
C SER A 329 -23.85 16.66 36.51
N SER A 330 -23.68 16.25 35.29
CA SER A 330 -23.09 14.96 34.94
C SER A 330 -21.84 15.20 34.11
N VAL A 331 -20.70 14.86 34.70
CA VAL A 331 -19.37 14.90 34.04
C VAL A 331 -19.37 13.90 32.90
N LYS A 332 -19.59 14.36 31.67
CA LYS A 332 -19.30 13.59 30.46
C LYS A 332 -17.81 13.71 30.16
N LYS A 333 -17.08 12.60 30.30
CA LYS A 333 -15.77 12.41 29.69
C LYS A 333 -15.92 12.61 28.17
N GLU A 334 -15.38 13.70 27.66
CA GLU A 334 -15.24 13.89 26.22
C GLU A 334 -14.26 12.85 25.67
N LYS A 335 -14.76 11.98 24.79
CA LYS A 335 -13.95 11.17 23.89
C LYS A 335 -13.28 12.13 22.88
N PRO A 336 -12.02 11.91 22.52
CA PRO A 336 -11.37 12.72 21.49
C PRO A 336 -12.18 12.58 20.19
N LYS A 337 -12.62 13.72 19.65
CA LYS A 337 -13.25 13.81 18.34
C LYS A 337 -12.24 13.29 17.31
N GLN A 338 -12.53 12.16 16.70
CA GLN A 338 -11.88 11.74 15.46
C GLN A 338 -12.11 12.85 14.43
N ALA A 339 -11.02 13.55 14.12
CA ALA A 339 -11.02 14.48 13.00
C ALA A 339 -11.30 13.65 11.73
N GLN A 340 -12.43 13.90 11.10
CA GLN A 340 -12.72 13.40 9.76
C GLN A 340 -11.63 13.93 8.83
N ARG A 341 -10.61 13.12 8.58
CA ARG A 341 -9.66 13.34 7.49
C ARG A 341 -10.43 13.15 6.17
N LYS A 342 -10.83 14.24 5.55
CA LYS A 342 -11.14 14.24 4.12
C LYS A 342 -9.81 14.01 3.40
N LYS A 343 -9.51 12.76 3.09
CA LYS A 343 -8.42 12.39 2.19
C LYS A 343 -8.94 12.51 0.76
N ASP A 344 -8.51 13.55 0.06
CA ASP A 344 -8.67 13.70 -1.39
C ASP A 344 -7.64 12.81 -2.14
N THR A 345 -7.58 11.52 -1.82
CA THR A 345 -6.81 10.57 -2.62
C THR A 345 -7.82 9.77 -3.45
N GLN A 346 -8.47 10.44 -4.39
CA GLN A 346 -9.39 9.78 -5.32
C GLN A 346 -8.58 8.98 -6.34
N VAL A 347 -8.97 7.72 -6.55
CA VAL A 347 -8.67 7.01 -7.79
C VAL A 347 -9.19 7.90 -8.92
N ILE A 348 -8.34 8.28 -9.85
CA ILE A 348 -8.75 9.11 -10.97
C ILE A 348 -9.72 8.29 -11.80
N ALA A 349 -10.91 8.81 -12.06
CA ALA A 349 -11.87 8.13 -12.90
C ALA A 349 -11.24 7.87 -14.28
N GLY A 350 -11.12 6.58 -14.64
CA GLY A 350 -10.46 6.13 -15.87
C GLY A 350 -9.11 5.42 -15.66
N ASP A 351 -8.53 5.44 -14.44
CA ASP A 351 -7.37 4.59 -14.14
C ASP A 351 -7.76 3.11 -14.23
N VAL A 352 -6.87 2.35 -14.87
CA VAL A 352 -6.99 0.89 -14.97
C VAL A 352 -6.01 0.26 -14.00
N ILE A 353 -6.53 -0.65 -13.18
CA ILE A 353 -5.73 -1.42 -12.22
C ILE A 353 -5.83 -2.89 -12.61
N PHE A 354 -4.70 -3.51 -12.94
CA PHE A 354 -4.65 -4.95 -13.14
C PHE A 354 -4.67 -5.64 -11.78
N VAL A 355 -5.52 -6.65 -11.66
CA VAL A 355 -5.76 -7.38 -10.41
C VAL A 355 -5.68 -8.87 -10.63
N ASN A 356 -5.14 -9.56 -9.65
CA ASN A 356 -5.12 -11.01 -9.58
C ASN A 356 -6.28 -11.50 -8.70
N ASN A 357 -6.56 -12.79 -8.78
CA ASN A 357 -7.59 -13.44 -7.97
C ASN A 357 -9.00 -12.84 -8.18
N SER A 358 -9.28 -12.36 -9.39
CA SER A 358 -10.53 -11.69 -9.75
C SER A 358 -11.77 -12.57 -9.54
N GLY A 359 -11.61 -13.88 -9.65
CA GLY A 359 -12.68 -14.82 -9.38
C GLY A 359 -13.15 -14.93 -7.92
N THR A 360 -12.47 -14.24 -6.99
CA THR A 360 -12.95 -14.11 -5.60
C THR A 360 -14.37 -13.58 -5.53
N VAL A 361 -14.84 -12.86 -6.55
CA VAL A 361 -16.21 -12.38 -6.67
C VAL A 361 -17.27 -13.50 -6.63
N ILE A 362 -16.93 -14.73 -7.00
CA ILE A 362 -17.83 -15.89 -6.88
C ILE A 362 -18.25 -16.12 -5.42
N LEU A 363 -17.37 -15.81 -4.48
CA LEU A 363 -17.58 -16.07 -3.06
C LEU A 363 -18.56 -15.08 -2.38
N HIS A 364 -18.95 -14.00 -3.06
CA HIS A 364 -19.68 -12.88 -2.47
C HIS A 364 -20.95 -13.27 -1.67
N PRO A 365 -21.78 -14.27 -2.04
CA PRO A 365 -22.97 -14.58 -1.27
C PRO A 365 -22.67 -15.17 0.12
N PHE A 366 -21.49 -15.76 0.28
CA PHE A 366 -21.06 -16.44 1.50
C PHE A 366 -20.33 -15.52 2.46
N LEU A 367 -19.77 -14.38 1.97
CA LEU A 367 -18.86 -13.54 2.74
C LEU A 367 -19.48 -12.95 4.00
N LYS A 368 -20.78 -12.61 3.97
CA LYS A 368 -21.43 -12.06 5.15
C LYS A 368 -21.42 -13.08 6.29
N ALA A 369 -21.90 -14.30 6.06
CA ALA A 369 -21.93 -15.36 7.06
C ALA A 369 -20.52 -15.74 7.54
N TYR A 370 -19.55 -15.78 6.61
CA TYR A 370 -18.15 -16.06 6.90
C TYR A 370 -17.52 -15.03 7.84
N PHE A 371 -17.69 -13.73 7.58
CA PHE A 371 -17.15 -12.70 8.47
C PHE A 371 -17.91 -12.58 9.79
N GLU A 372 -19.21 -12.90 9.81
CA GLU A 372 -19.98 -12.99 11.06
C GLU A 372 -19.52 -14.18 11.93
N SER A 373 -19.24 -15.36 11.35
CA SER A 373 -18.72 -16.52 12.08
C SER A 373 -17.36 -16.27 12.71
N LEU A 374 -16.55 -15.43 12.07
CA LEU A 374 -15.24 -15.00 12.56
C LEU A 374 -15.30 -13.78 13.49
N GLU A 375 -16.49 -13.27 13.81
CA GLU A 375 -16.69 -12.11 14.68
C GLU A 375 -16.05 -10.81 14.14
N LEU A 376 -15.76 -10.76 12.83
CA LEU A 376 -15.23 -9.57 12.16
C LEU A 376 -16.33 -8.59 11.78
N LEU A 377 -17.57 -9.07 11.68
CA LEU A 377 -18.72 -8.30 11.22
C LEU A 377 -19.85 -8.33 12.27
N ALA A 378 -20.39 -7.17 12.58
CA ALA A 378 -21.59 -7.00 13.41
C ALA A 378 -22.53 -5.98 12.76
N GLU A 379 -23.84 -6.23 12.76
CA GLU A 379 -24.86 -5.33 12.20
C GLU A 379 -24.52 -4.83 10.77
N LYS A 380 -23.97 -5.71 9.93
CA LYS A 380 -23.55 -5.44 8.54
C LYS A 380 -22.36 -4.48 8.40
N LYS A 381 -21.61 -4.23 9.47
CA LYS A 381 -20.38 -3.40 9.46
C LYS A 381 -19.24 -4.16 10.10
N PHE A 382 -18.03 -3.89 9.66
CA PHE A 382 -16.83 -4.38 10.35
C PHE A 382 -16.74 -3.77 11.75
N VAL A 383 -16.40 -4.60 12.74
CA VAL A 383 -16.34 -4.21 14.15
C VAL A 383 -15.21 -3.21 14.44
N SER A 384 -14.15 -3.22 13.63
CA SER A 384 -13.04 -2.27 13.67
C SER A 384 -12.33 -2.19 12.31
N ASP A 385 -11.39 -1.25 12.16
CA ASP A 385 -10.56 -1.16 10.96
C ASP A 385 -9.59 -2.34 10.85
N GLU A 386 -9.08 -2.86 11.98
CA GLU A 386 -8.27 -4.08 12.02
C GLU A 386 -9.06 -5.31 11.56
N ALA A 387 -10.34 -5.41 11.93
CA ALA A 387 -11.23 -6.48 11.46
C ALA A 387 -11.44 -6.38 9.94
N ARG A 388 -11.54 -5.17 9.39
CA ARG A 388 -11.65 -4.93 7.95
C ARG A 388 -10.35 -5.31 7.22
N GLN A 389 -9.20 -4.89 7.75
CA GLN A 389 -7.88 -5.28 7.21
C GLN A 389 -7.71 -6.80 7.21
N ARG A 390 -8.10 -7.44 8.31
CA ARG A 390 -8.06 -8.90 8.42
C ARG A 390 -8.96 -9.57 7.38
N ALA A 391 -10.15 -9.04 7.14
CA ALA A 391 -11.07 -9.55 6.11
C ALA A 391 -10.47 -9.46 4.69
N VAL A 392 -9.74 -8.39 4.36
CA VAL A 392 -9.03 -8.27 3.07
C VAL A 392 -8.02 -9.39 2.90
N LEU A 393 -7.21 -9.67 3.92
CA LEU A 393 -6.20 -10.73 3.89
C LEU A 393 -6.84 -12.13 3.84
N LEU A 394 -7.95 -12.34 4.54
CA LEU A 394 -8.70 -13.60 4.49
C LEU A 394 -9.32 -13.85 3.10
N LEU A 395 -9.77 -12.82 2.39
CA LEU A 395 -10.22 -12.97 0.99
C LEU A 395 -9.08 -13.41 0.07
N HIS A 396 -7.87 -12.93 0.29
CA HIS A 396 -6.69 -13.41 -0.43
C HIS A 396 -6.41 -14.88 -0.10
N TYR A 397 -6.42 -15.24 1.18
CA TYR A 397 -6.23 -16.62 1.62
C TYR A 397 -7.27 -17.58 1.03
N LEU A 398 -8.53 -17.19 1.00
CA LEU A 398 -9.60 -17.97 0.34
C LEU A 398 -9.25 -18.26 -1.13
N ALA A 399 -8.77 -17.25 -1.86
CA ALA A 399 -8.46 -17.38 -3.28
C ALA A 399 -7.18 -18.17 -3.56
N THR A 400 -6.16 -18.08 -2.71
CA THR A 400 -4.82 -18.61 -2.99
C THR A 400 -4.40 -19.76 -2.06
N GLY A 401 -4.81 -19.73 -0.80
CA GLY A 401 -4.27 -20.56 0.27
C GLY A 401 -2.97 -20.01 0.88
N GLU A 402 -2.52 -18.84 0.45
CA GLU A 402 -1.28 -18.21 0.90
C GLU A 402 -1.56 -17.16 1.98
N THR A 403 -0.67 -17.08 2.96
CA THR A 403 -0.78 -16.12 4.08
C THR A 403 0.09 -14.89 3.87
N LYS A 404 1.08 -14.95 2.97
CA LYS A 404 1.94 -13.83 2.63
C LYS A 404 1.54 -13.24 1.27
N VAL A 405 1.42 -11.92 1.20
CA VAL A 405 0.95 -11.24 -0.01
C VAL A 405 1.50 -9.82 -0.11
N ALA A 406 1.91 -9.45 -1.32
CA ALA A 406 2.21 -8.05 -1.63
C ALA A 406 0.91 -7.23 -1.72
N GLU A 407 0.90 -6.03 -1.15
CA GLU A 407 -0.30 -5.19 -1.04
C GLU A 407 -0.93 -4.88 -2.41
N PHE A 408 -0.13 -4.74 -3.47
CA PHE A 408 -0.65 -4.50 -4.82
C PHE A 408 -1.52 -5.64 -5.37
N ASN A 409 -1.43 -6.84 -4.82
CA ASN A 409 -2.29 -7.97 -5.17
C ASN A 409 -3.62 -7.98 -4.42
N LEU A 410 -3.84 -7.03 -3.51
CA LEU A 410 -5.03 -6.95 -2.65
C LEU A 410 -6.07 -5.92 -3.11
N THR A 411 -5.88 -5.28 -4.26
CA THR A 411 -6.73 -4.16 -4.70
C THR A 411 -8.20 -4.55 -4.80
N LEU A 412 -8.52 -5.68 -5.42
CA LEU A 412 -9.90 -6.17 -5.52
C LEU A 412 -10.46 -6.52 -4.14
N GLN A 413 -9.68 -7.18 -3.30
CA GLN A 413 -10.08 -7.56 -1.94
C GLN A 413 -10.35 -6.33 -1.07
N LYS A 414 -9.56 -5.26 -1.22
CA LYS A 414 -9.83 -3.96 -0.60
C LYS A 414 -11.18 -3.39 -1.04
N VAL A 415 -11.44 -3.37 -2.34
CA VAL A 415 -12.74 -2.92 -2.88
C VAL A 415 -13.89 -3.75 -2.32
N MET A 416 -13.77 -5.08 -2.31
CA MET A 416 -14.81 -5.98 -1.80
C MET A 416 -15.04 -5.84 -0.28
N CYS A 417 -14.03 -5.43 0.49
CA CYS A 417 -14.15 -5.16 1.92
C CYS A 417 -14.47 -3.69 2.24
N GLY A 418 -14.63 -2.82 1.24
CA GLY A 418 -14.81 -1.38 1.47
C GLY A 418 -13.64 -0.75 2.21
N HIS A 419 -12.43 -1.26 1.97
CA HIS A 419 -11.18 -0.72 2.53
C HIS A 419 -10.57 0.29 1.56
N PRO A 420 -10.12 1.47 2.03
CA PRO A 420 -9.48 2.46 1.18
C PRO A 420 -8.25 1.88 0.46
N LEU A 421 -8.09 2.18 -0.83
CA LEU A 421 -6.99 1.63 -1.62
C LEU A 421 -5.63 2.14 -1.18
N ASP A 422 -5.58 3.39 -0.72
CA ASP A 422 -4.37 4.06 -0.25
C ASP A 422 -4.01 3.76 1.22
N ASP A 423 -4.86 3.06 1.96
CA ASP A 423 -4.54 2.59 3.31
C ASP A 423 -3.69 1.32 3.25
N THR A 424 -2.66 1.27 4.10
CA THR A 424 -1.69 0.17 4.13
C THR A 424 -2.24 -1.09 4.81
N LEU A 425 -1.72 -2.24 4.38
CA LEU A 425 -2.05 -3.55 4.94
C LEU A 425 -0.77 -4.31 5.32
N PRO A 426 -0.81 -5.15 6.36
CA PRO A 426 0.26 -6.11 6.64
C PRO A 426 0.51 -7.01 5.43
N ASP A 427 1.75 -7.44 5.24
CA ASP A 427 2.17 -8.36 4.17
C ASP A 427 1.95 -9.83 4.53
N GLU A 428 1.66 -10.14 5.79
CA GLU A 428 1.48 -11.50 6.29
C GLU A 428 0.27 -11.62 7.22
N LEU A 429 -0.50 -12.68 7.03
CA LEU A 429 -1.64 -13.08 7.85
C LEU A 429 -1.26 -14.29 8.71
N GLN A 430 -1.24 -14.11 10.02
CA GLN A 430 -1.17 -15.25 10.95
C GLN A 430 -2.57 -15.77 11.22
N LEU A 431 -2.87 -16.95 10.67
CA LEU A 431 -4.19 -17.57 10.78
C LEU A 431 -4.39 -18.25 12.14
N THR A 432 -5.60 -18.13 12.65
CA THR A 432 -6.10 -18.97 13.74
C THR A 432 -6.69 -20.26 13.19
N GLU A 433 -6.78 -21.32 14.03
CA GLU A 433 -7.43 -22.60 13.65
C GLU A 433 -8.89 -22.39 13.23
N LYS A 434 -9.61 -21.47 13.87
CA LYS A 434 -10.99 -21.10 13.53
C LYS A 434 -11.05 -20.54 12.10
N GLU A 435 -10.16 -19.65 11.72
CA GLU A 435 -10.13 -19.05 10.39
C GLU A 435 -9.79 -20.06 9.29
N ILE A 436 -8.87 -20.98 9.55
CA ILE A 436 -8.56 -22.07 8.62
C ILE A 436 -9.81 -22.93 8.39
N THR A 437 -10.45 -23.39 9.48
CA THR A 437 -11.64 -24.26 9.43
C THR A 437 -12.79 -23.56 8.71
N GLU A 438 -13.12 -22.31 9.06
CA GLU A 438 -14.21 -21.57 8.44
C GLU A 438 -13.94 -21.24 6.97
N SER A 439 -12.67 -21.01 6.59
CA SER A 439 -12.27 -20.81 5.19
C SER A 439 -12.47 -22.08 4.36
N GLU A 440 -12.07 -23.23 4.87
CA GLU A 440 -12.29 -24.52 4.22
C GLU A 440 -13.77 -24.84 4.08
N ASN A 441 -14.56 -24.63 5.15
CA ASN A 441 -15.99 -24.82 5.15
C ASN A 441 -16.68 -23.97 4.09
N LEU A 442 -16.29 -22.70 3.94
CA LEU A 442 -16.80 -21.81 2.89
C LEU A 442 -16.51 -22.36 1.50
N LEU A 443 -15.26 -22.73 1.22
CA LEU A 443 -14.87 -23.22 -0.10
C LEU A 443 -15.54 -24.56 -0.45
N ILE A 444 -15.71 -25.45 0.53
CA ILE A 444 -16.46 -26.71 0.38
C ILE A 444 -17.94 -26.39 0.10
N ALA A 445 -18.52 -25.43 0.81
CA ALA A 445 -19.92 -25.03 0.57
C ALA A 445 -20.09 -24.52 -0.87
N VAL A 446 -19.17 -23.69 -1.37
CA VAL A 446 -19.20 -23.19 -2.76
C VAL A 446 -19.20 -24.34 -3.77
N THR A 447 -18.29 -25.32 -3.61
CA THR A 447 -18.21 -26.47 -4.54
C THR A 447 -19.46 -27.35 -4.45
N ASN A 448 -20.07 -27.52 -3.28
CA ASN A 448 -21.28 -28.31 -3.10
C ASN A 448 -22.52 -27.62 -3.71
N TYR A 449 -22.66 -26.30 -3.54
CA TYR A 449 -23.76 -25.54 -4.13
C TYR A 449 -23.66 -25.40 -5.64
N TRP A 450 -22.44 -25.32 -6.17
CA TRP A 450 -22.20 -25.23 -7.60
C TRP A 450 -22.05 -26.64 -8.22
N VAL A 451 -23.18 -27.24 -8.55
CA VAL A 451 -23.30 -28.66 -8.98
C VAL A 451 -22.23 -29.14 -9.97
N PRO A 452 -21.82 -28.38 -11.04
CA PRO A 452 -20.76 -28.82 -11.94
C PRO A 452 -19.38 -28.99 -11.26
N LEU A 453 -19.17 -28.39 -10.10
CA LEU A 453 -17.94 -28.53 -9.31
C LEU A 453 -18.05 -29.53 -8.17
N ASN A 454 -19.16 -30.22 -8.05
CA ASN A 454 -19.32 -31.25 -7.04
C ASN A 454 -18.18 -32.29 -7.17
N ASN A 455 -17.51 -32.59 -6.07
CA ASN A 455 -16.27 -33.39 -5.98
C ASN A 455 -14.98 -32.70 -6.51
N THR A 456 -15.00 -31.41 -6.84
CA THR A 456 -13.80 -30.65 -7.13
C THR A 456 -13.09 -30.29 -5.82
N SER A 457 -11.78 -30.49 -5.76
CA SER A 457 -10.99 -30.09 -4.61
C SER A 457 -10.96 -28.56 -4.44
N ILE A 458 -10.72 -28.10 -3.21
CA ILE A 458 -10.52 -26.65 -2.92
C ILE A 458 -9.45 -26.06 -3.85
N GLN A 459 -8.34 -26.78 -4.05
CA GLN A 459 -7.28 -26.30 -4.95
C GLN A 459 -7.75 -26.25 -6.42
N GLY A 460 -8.60 -27.17 -6.82
CA GLY A 460 -9.23 -27.15 -8.15
C GLY A 460 -10.12 -25.91 -8.34
N LEU A 461 -10.93 -25.54 -7.35
CA LEU A 461 -11.72 -24.31 -7.36
C LEU A 461 -10.82 -23.07 -7.45
N ARG A 462 -9.75 -23.00 -6.62
CA ARG A 462 -8.79 -21.91 -6.62
C ARG A 462 -8.15 -21.70 -7.99
N ASN A 463 -7.54 -22.73 -8.54
CA ASN A 463 -6.78 -22.66 -9.78
C ASN A 463 -7.68 -22.39 -11.02
N SER A 464 -8.90 -22.97 -11.02
CA SER A 464 -9.77 -22.87 -12.19
C SER A 464 -10.61 -21.59 -12.22
N PHE A 465 -10.99 -21.05 -11.06
CA PHE A 465 -11.97 -19.97 -11.00
C PHE A 465 -11.55 -18.79 -10.13
N LEU A 466 -10.90 -19.00 -8.96
CA LEU A 466 -10.61 -17.88 -8.07
C LEU A 466 -9.37 -17.08 -8.50
N GLN A 467 -8.31 -17.78 -8.96
CA GLN A 467 -7.05 -17.18 -9.41
C GLN A 467 -7.14 -16.78 -10.89
N ARG A 468 -7.94 -15.76 -11.16
CA ARG A 468 -8.11 -15.18 -12.49
C ARG A 468 -7.51 -13.79 -12.55
N GLU A 469 -6.86 -13.49 -13.65
CA GLU A 469 -6.47 -12.12 -13.96
C GLU A 469 -7.69 -11.28 -14.29
N GLY A 470 -7.63 -10.00 -13.98
CA GLY A 470 -8.70 -9.08 -14.30
C GLY A 470 -8.23 -7.63 -14.33
N LYS A 471 -9.14 -6.80 -14.77
CA LYS A 471 -8.97 -5.37 -14.92
C LYS A 471 -10.07 -4.65 -14.15
N LEU A 472 -9.67 -3.82 -13.21
CA LEU A 472 -10.56 -3.03 -12.36
C LEU A 472 -10.51 -1.57 -12.77
N GLU A 473 -11.66 -0.96 -13.00
CA GLU A 473 -11.79 0.45 -13.40
C GLU A 473 -12.85 1.13 -12.54
N LEU A 474 -12.58 2.35 -12.08
CA LEU A 474 -13.59 3.19 -11.43
C LEU A 474 -14.38 3.94 -12.51
N LYS A 475 -15.69 3.73 -12.55
CA LYS A 475 -16.66 4.40 -13.42
C LYS A 475 -17.58 5.31 -12.60
N GLU A 476 -18.40 6.11 -13.26
CA GLU A 476 -19.38 6.99 -12.61
C GLU A 476 -20.35 6.23 -11.68
N ASN A 477 -20.72 5.00 -12.03
CA ASN A 477 -21.68 4.18 -11.30
C ASN A 477 -21.04 3.12 -10.37
N GLY A 478 -19.76 3.27 -10.02
CA GLY A 478 -19.02 2.33 -9.19
C GLY A 478 -17.91 1.60 -9.95
N TRP A 479 -17.45 0.50 -9.41
CA TRP A 479 -16.37 -0.28 -9.98
C TRP A 479 -16.84 -1.16 -11.12
N LEU A 480 -16.03 -1.30 -12.17
CA LEU A 480 -16.15 -2.30 -13.23
C LEU A 480 -14.95 -3.24 -13.16
N LEU A 481 -15.22 -4.53 -12.97
CA LEU A 481 -14.24 -5.60 -13.02
C LEU A 481 -14.46 -6.42 -14.28
N THR A 482 -13.49 -6.40 -15.19
CA THR A 482 -13.45 -7.29 -16.37
C THR A 482 -12.49 -8.43 -16.07
N ILE A 483 -12.96 -9.67 -16.22
CA ILE A 483 -12.19 -10.89 -15.84
C ILE A 483 -11.77 -11.64 -17.10
N GLU A 484 -10.54 -12.16 -17.08
CA GLU A 484 -10.00 -13.02 -18.13
C GLU A 484 -10.91 -14.24 -18.37
N GLN A 485 -11.30 -14.46 -19.61
CA GLN A 485 -12.15 -15.59 -20.02
C GLN A 485 -11.31 -16.84 -20.33
N LYS A 486 -11.76 -18.00 -19.86
CA LYS A 486 -11.13 -19.31 -20.13
C LYS A 486 -12.20 -20.34 -20.54
N THR A 487 -11.76 -21.42 -21.17
CA THR A 487 -12.67 -22.47 -21.68
C THR A 487 -13.62 -23.04 -20.61
N LEU A 488 -13.20 -23.10 -19.37
CA LEU A 488 -14.02 -23.61 -18.27
C LEU A 488 -15.16 -22.66 -17.85
N ASP A 489 -15.19 -21.43 -18.35
CA ASP A 489 -16.18 -20.41 -17.96
C ASP A 489 -17.59 -20.75 -18.44
N ILE A 490 -17.73 -21.69 -19.37
CA ILE A 490 -19.03 -22.28 -19.72
C ILE A 490 -19.77 -22.82 -18.48
N LEU A 491 -19.07 -23.19 -17.42
CA LEU A 491 -19.65 -23.66 -16.17
C LEU A 491 -20.27 -22.54 -15.34
N LEU A 492 -19.88 -21.27 -15.57
CA LEU A 492 -20.49 -20.10 -14.92
C LEU A 492 -21.97 -19.95 -15.25
N GLY A 493 -22.39 -20.38 -16.45
CA GLY A 493 -23.80 -20.44 -16.81
C GLY A 493 -24.66 -21.37 -15.93
N LYS A 494 -24.04 -22.23 -15.12
CA LYS A 494 -24.70 -23.12 -14.15
C LYS A 494 -24.46 -22.71 -12.70
N LEU A 495 -23.90 -21.51 -12.47
CA LEU A 495 -23.72 -20.96 -11.13
C LEU A 495 -25.09 -20.60 -10.56
N PRO A 496 -25.47 -21.08 -9.36
CA PRO A 496 -26.82 -20.88 -8.84
C PRO A 496 -27.08 -19.47 -8.26
N TRP A 497 -26.11 -18.58 -8.35
CA TRP A 497 -26.23 -17.15 -7.97
C TRP A 497 -25.63 -16.23 -9.04
N GLY A 498 -26.16 -15.00 -9.11
CA GLY A 498 -25.65 -14.01 -10.07
C GLY A 498 -24.37 -13.36 -9.58
N ILE A 499 -23.44 -13.08 -10.50
CA ILE A 499 -22.17 -12.39 -10.22
C ILE A 499 -22.00 -11.06 -10.96
N SER A 500 -22.94 -10.69 -11.84
CA SER A 500 -22.81 -9.50 -12.70
C SER A 500 -22.82 -8.17 -11.95
N THR A 501 -23.43 -8.12 -10.77
CA THR A 501 -23.46 -6.92 -9.92
C THR A 501 -23.42 -7.32 -8.47
N ILE A 502 -22.42 -6.81 -7.76
CA ILE A 502 -22.16 -7.15 -6.34
C ILE A 502 -22.24 -5.88 -5.50
N ARG A 503 -23.01 -5.96 -4.41
CA ARG A 503 -23.06 -4.94 -3.36
C ARG A 503 -23.15 -5.62 -2.01
N LEU A 504 -22.02 -5.73 -1.33
CA LEU A 504 -21.99 -6.24 0.04
C LEU A 504 -22.45 -5.15 1.03
N PRO A 505 -23.00 -5.51 2.19
CA PRO A 505 -23.62 -4.54 3.10
C PRO A 505 -22.70 -3.41 3.61
N TRP A 506 -21.40 -3.64 3.56
CA TRP A 506 -20.34 -2.71 3.99
C TRP A 506 -19.67 -1.96 2.84
N MET A 507 -20.04 -2.26 1.59
CA MET A 507 -19.51 -1.55 0.41
C MET A 507 -20.29 -0.26 0.15
N GLU A 508 -19.58 0.81 -0.10
CA GLU A 508 -20.17 2.09 -0.49
C GLU A 508 -20.57 2.12 -1.96
N GLN A 509 -19.75 1.50 -2.82
CA GLN A 509 -19.94 1.50 -4.27
C GLN A 509 -20.31 0.11 -4.78
N LEU A 510 -21.03 0.08 -5.91
CA LEU A 510 -21.32 -1.15 -6.64
C LEU A 510 -20.04 -1.69 -7.31
N LEU A 511 -19.95 -3.02 -7.40
CA LEU A 511 -18.97 -3.70 -8.24
C LEU A 511 -19.71 -4.43 -9.35
N ASN A 512 -19.60 -3.90 -10.57
CA ASN A 512 -20.10 -4.55 -11.77
C ASN A 512 -19.03 -5.48 -12.30
N VAL A 513 -19.43 -6.69 -12.68
CA VAL A 513 -18.52 -7.75 -13.13
C VAL A 513 -18.88 -8.13 -14.57
N ASP A 514 -17.89 -8.03 -15.43
CA ASP A 514 -17.92 -8.47 -16.82
C ASP A 514 -17.01 -9.69 -16.96
N TRP A 515 -17.59 -10.87 -16.91
CA TRP A 515 -16.85 -12.13 -16.99
C TRP A 515 -17.41 -13.08 -18.06
N TYR A 516 -18.71 -12.95 -18.42
CA TYR A 516 -19.38 -13.95 -19.25
C TYR A 516 -20.34 -13.31 -20.25
#